data_8e3327c9498df50b104f587f4b65d6f4
#
_entry.id   8e3327c9498df50b104f587f4b65d6f4
#
_cell.length_a   1.000
_cell.length_b   1.000
_cell.length_c   1.000
_cell.angle_alpha   90.00
_cell.angle_beta   90.00
_cell.angle_gamma   90.00
#
_symmetry.space_group_name_H-M   'P 1'
#
loop_
_entity.id
_entity.type
_entity.pdbx_description
1 polymer ?
#
loop_
_entity_poly.entity_id
_entity_poly.type
_entity_poly.pdbx_seq_one_letter_code
_entity_poly.pdbx_strand_id
1 'polypeptide(L)'
;MDCALAEKYKNLTHEKEICKKLSLSYYSIQIKYKNLFESENCEKECYRFIEQHFNCGKKMTAISDILGTNEDIKTLSESIRSVHMVSLYLLGYSLYQCFEDDLNKYFMQYIGKSDRGEEYDFRYTWFLTALFHDITSCKEVITKHNEIEGKQSIENVIKSEKNIYDYKLQSGKKFIPKFPKDFVLRYLKEREEKDRVDHGIVAGYNFFNSMCTIFEQKLGEEEIIVEKTDKERMLMWDKTYMDHFVFIADAIISHNIWFDEKTEKMVGKWAYEENPLNFILCLLDTIEPIKRFCEDKRSTLKYNEVLENISVIKDDERKIKISWNDVIRNCELEKWERWKDNIKKLDEWMKIDVEEGSDFLILRW
;
A
#
# COMPACT_ATOMS: atom_id res chain seq x y z
N MET A 1 25.38 -8.33 7.13
CA MET A 1 25.48 -6.99 7.73
C MET A 1 24.08 -6.60 8.14
N ASP A 2 23.78 -6.69 9.44
CA ASP A 2 22.43 -6.44 9.97
C ASP A 2 22.25 -4.93 10.12
N CYS A 3 21.47 -4.33 9.22
CA CYS A 3 21.07 -2.92 9.32
C CYS A 3 19.68 -2.82 9.92
N ALA A 4 19.50 -1.99 10.93
CA ALA A 4 18.18 -1.62 11.43
C ALA A 4 17.33 -0.98 10.31
N LEU A 5 16.00 -1.09 10.41
CA LEU A 5 15.09 -0.50 9.42
C LEU A 5 15.31 1.00 9.25
N ALA A 6 15.59 1.73 10.34
CA ALA A 6 15.89 3.15 10.29
C ALA A 6 17.08 3.48 9.39
N GLU A 7 18.17 2.70 9.45
CA GLU A 7 19.34 2.88 8.60
C GLU A 7 19.05 2.54 7.15
N LYS A 8 18.29 1.47 6.89
CA LYS A 8 17.82 1.14 5.54
C LYS A 8 16.95 2.25 4.96
N TYR A 9 16.03 2.82 5.73
CA TYR A 9 15.19 3.92 5.28
C TYR A 9 15.99 5.20 4.99
N LYS A 10 17.00 5.52 5.83
CA LYS A 10 17.94 6.62 5.57
C LYS A 10 18.68 6.44 4.25
N ASN A 11 19.10 5.23 3.93
CA ASN A 11 19.82 4.93 2.69
C ASN A 11 18.90 4.98 1.45
N LEU A 12 17.66 4.47 1.55
CA LEU A 12 16.67 4.49 0.46
C LEU A 12 16.25 5.89 0.06
N THR A 13 16.17 6.80 1.00
CA THR A 13 15.74 8.18 0.77
C THR A 13 16.76 9.03 0.02
N HIS A 14 17.98 8.54 -0.17
CA HIS A 14 19.03 9.23 -0.94
C HIS A 14 19.06 8.90 -2.43
N GLU A 15 18.33 7.90 -2.88
CA GLU A 15 18.43 7.47 -4.27
C GLU A 15 17.58 8.32 -5.23
N LYS A 16 18.29 9.12 -6.03
CA LYS A 16 17.74 9.85 -7.18
C LYS A 16 16.97 8.94 -8.18
N GLU A 17 17.21 7.63 -8.14
CA GLU A 17 16.56 6.67 -9.02
C GLU A 17 15.09 6.40 -8.66
N ILE A 18 14.72 6.45 -7.36
CA ILE A 18 13.30 6.35 -6.96
C ILE A 18 12.50 7.43 -7.69
N CYS A 19 13.01 8.64 -7.67
CA CYS A 19 12.38 9.76 -8.34
C CYS A 19 12.33 9.60 -9.86
N LYS A 20 13.34 9.05 -10.52
CA LYS A 20 13.41 8.95 -11.98
C LYS A 20 12.40 7.99 -12.59
N LYS A 21 12.05 6.89 -11.89
CA LYS A 21 11.14 5.86 -12.42
C LYS A 21 9.72 5.96 -11.87
N LEU A 22 9.53 6.59 -10.72
CA LEU A 22 8.19 6.86 -10.16
C LEU A 22 7.52 8.05 -10.84
N SER A 23 8.26 8.85 -11.58
CA SER A 23 7.71 10.09 -12.05
C SER A 23 7.88 10.29 -13.51
N LEU A 24 6.83 10.47 -14.06
CA LEU A 24 6.64 11.22 -15.27
C LEU A 24 6.77 12.74 -15.03
N SER A 25 6.99 13.23 -13.81
CA SER A 25 7.00 14.68 -13.51
C SER A 25 7.79 15.16 -12.28
N TYR A 26 8.67 14.35 -11.70
CA TYR A 26 9.34 14.65 -10.42
C TYR A 26 10.63 15.45 -10.49
N TYR A 27 10.84 16.24 -11.48
CA TYR A 27 12.10 16.97 -11.68
C TYR A 27 12.47 17.99 -10.58
N SER A 28 11.59 18.27 -9.62
CA SER A 28 11.81 19.39 -8.70
C SER A 28 11.81 19.05 -7.22
N ILE A 29 11.56 17.81 -6.81
CA ILE A 29 11.45 17.51 -5.40
C ILE A 29 12.78 16.94 -4.89
N GLN A 30 13.63 17.79 -4.37
CA GLN A 30 14.72 17.40 -3.49
C GLN A 30 14.13 16.99 -2.14
N ILE A 31 13.82 15.71 -2.01
CA ILE A 31 13.25 15.20 -0.78
C ILE A 31 14.40 14.97 0.21
N LYS A 32 14.48 15.80 1.24
CA LYS A 32 15.39 15.62 2.37
C LYS A 32 14.74 14.71 3.40
N TYR A 33 14.80 13.38 3.19
CA TYR A 33 14.21 12.43 4.14
C TYR A 33 15.12 12.02 5.28
N LYS A 34 16.30 12.58 5.35
CA LYS A 34 17.35 12.10 6.26
C LYS A 34 16.88 11.92 7.71
N ASN A 35 15.81 12.62 8.13
CA ASN A 35 15.31 12.61 9.49
C ASN A 35 13.79 12.52 9.57
N LEU A 36 13.12 11.90 8.57
CA LEU A 36 11.67 11.88 8.53
C LEU A 36 11.04 11.29 9.81
N PHE A 37 11.55 10.15 10.26
CA PHE A 37 11.06 9.46 11.45
C PHE A 37 11.64 10.01 12.78
N GLU A 38 12.60 10.90 12.72
CA GLU A 38 13.19 11.60 13.86
C GLU A 38 12.49 12.95 14.12
N SER A 39 11.67 13.43 13.18
CA SER A 39 10.99 14.71 13.25
C SER A 39 9.92 14.73 14.34
N GLU A 40 9.83 15.83 15.07
CA GLU A 40 8.72 16.09 16.02
C GLU A 40 7.35 16.21 15.32
N ASN A 41 7.35 16.45 14.01
CA ASN A 41 6.16 16.55 13.17
C ASN A 41 6.10 15.41 12.13
N CYS A 42 6.55 14.22 12.53
CA CYS A 42 6.71 13.08 11.63
C CYS A 42 5.43 12.77 10.83
N GLU A 43 4.25 12.81 11.45
CA GLU A 43 2.98 12.55 10.79
C GLU A 43 2.72 13.54 9.65
N LYS A 44 2.91 14.83 9.90
CA LYS A 44 2.73 15.91 8.90
C LYS A 44 3.76 15.81 7.79
N GLU A 45 4.98 15.41 8.08
CA GLU A 45 6.02 15.24 7.07
C GLU A 45 5.77 14.00 6.22
N CYS A 46 5.31 12.90 6.82
CA CYS A 46 4.87 11.72 6.11
C CYS A 46 3.65 12.01 5.22
N TYR A 47 2.67 12.74 5.72
CA TYR A 47 1.53 13.17 4.91
C TYR A 47 1.98 14.04 3.72
N ARG A 48 2.88 15.01 3.93
CA ARG A 48 3.46 15.82 2.85
C ARG A 48 4.22 14.97 1.84
N PHE A 49 4.90 13.92 2.30
CA PHE A 49 5.54 12.96 1.41
C PHE A 49 4.51 12.33 0.47
N ILE A 50 3.40 11.80 1.01
CA ILE A 50 2.32 11.18 0.24
C ILE A 50 1.74 12.20 -0.76
N GLU A 51 1.39 13.38 -0.27
CA GLU A 51 0.81 14.46 -1.08
C GLU A 51 1.73 14.91 -2.21
N GLN A 52 3.00 15.17 -1.91
CA GLN A 52 3.98 15.63 -2.88
C GLN A 52 4.27 14.59 -3.96
N HIS A 53 4.32 13.32 -3.58
CA HIS A 53 4.56 12.24 -4.51
C HIS A 53 3.36 11.93 -5.38
N PHE A 54 2.16 12.17 -4.89
CA PHE A 54 0.93 12.01 -5.66
C PHE A 54 0.66 13.23 -6.56
N ASN A 55 0.87 14.44 -6.05
CA ASN A 55 0.62 15.71 -6.75
C ASN A 55 1.70 16.06 -7.78
N CYS A 56 2.15 15.11 -8.56
CA CYS A 56 3.24 15.29 -9.50
C CYS A 56 2.90 16.13 -10.70
N GLY A 57 2.63 17.37 -10.51
CA GLY A 57 2.42 18.34 -11.56
C GLY A 57 1.21 19.22 -11.30
N LYS A 58 1.29 20.45 -11.74
CA LYS A 58 0.40 21.59 -11.46
C LYS A 58 -1.09 21.40 -11.78
N LYS A 59 -1.53 20.22 -12.23
CA LYS A 59 -2.90 19.93 -12.67
C LYS A 59 -3.41 18.56 -12.28
N MET A 60 -2.72 17.81 -11.42
CA MET A 60 -3.28 16.56 -10.95
C MET A 60 -4.27 16.84 -9.82
N THR A 61 -5.34 16.10 -9.84
CA THR A 61 -6.33 15.97 -8.80
C THR A 61 -5.61 15.83 -7.47
N ALA A 62 -5.94 16.67 -6.53
CA ALA A 62 -5.32 16.62 -5.21
C ALA A 62 -5.67 15.28 -4.53
N ILE A 63 -4.81 14.83 -3.64
CA ILE A 63 -5.13 13.69 -2.76
C ILE A 63 -6.49 13.86 -2.07
N SER A 64 -6.94 15.12 -1.88
CA SER A 64 -8.27 15.49 -1.44
C SER A 64 -9.42 14.85 -2.23
N ASP A 65 -9.23 14.61 -3.51
CA ASP A 65 -10.28 14.02 -4.34
C ASP A 65 -10.44 12.51 -4.10
N ILE A 66 -9.40 11.89 -3.56
CA ILE A 66 -9.46 10.49 -3.10
C ILE A 66 -9.99 10.43 -1.66
N LEU A 67 -9.61 11.37 -0.81
CA LEU A 67 -10.01 11.42 0.60
C LEU A 67 -11.43 11.95 0.81
N GLY A 68 -11.87 12.89 -0.01
CA GLY A 68 -13.23 13.44 -0.04
C GLY A 68 -13.41 14.72 0.77
N THR A 69 -12.88 14.87 1.98
CA THR A 69 -13.12 16.07 2.81
C THR A 69 -11.82 16.66 3.39
N ASN A 70 -11.86 17.97 3.70
CA ASN A 70 -10.75 18.64 4.38
C ASN A 70 -10.50 18.08 5.79
N GLU A 71 -11.54 17.53 6.42
CA GLU A 71 -11.43 16.92 7.75
C GLU A 71 -10.71 15.58 7.68
N ASP A 72 -10.97 14.77 6.65
CA ASP A 72 -10.23 13.54 6.39
C ASP A 72 -8.75 13.80 6.15
N ILE A 73 -8.44 14.85 5.37
CA ILE A 73 -7.06 15.29 5.12
C ILE A 73 -6.37 15.67 6.42
N LYS A 74 -7.03 16.47 7.25
CA LYS A 74 -6.49 16.89 8.54
C LYS A 74 -6.27 15.68 9.45
N THR A 75 -7.26 14.81 9.56
CA THR A 75 -7.18 13.60 10.37
C THR A 75 -6.02 12.71 9.93
N LEU A 76 -5.86 12.49 8.63
CA LEU A 76 -4.75 11.70 8.11
C LEU A 76 -3.39 12.37 8.35
N SER A 77 -3.29 13.69 8.15
CA SER A 77 -2.04 14.45 8.33
C SER A 77 -1.55 14.53 9.78
N GLU A 78 -2.43 14.26 10.73
CA GLU A 78 -2.13 14.24 12.17
C GLU A 78 -2.16 12.80 12.74
N SER A 79 -2.19 11.79 11.87
CA SER A 79 -2.36 10.39 12.22
C SER A 79 -1.08 9.60 11.99
N ILE A 80 -0.83 8.63 12.86
CA ILE A 80 0.17 7.57 12.67
C ILE A 80 0.00 6.83 11.34
N ARG A 81 -1.20 6.85 10.74
CA ARG A 81 -1.45 6.19 9.46
C ARG A 81 -0.58 6.74 8.34
N SER A 82 -0.31 8.04 8.31
CA SER A 82 0.64 8.63 7.36
C SER A 82 2.05 8.07 7.53
N VAL A 83 2.47 7.91 8.78
CA VAL A 83 3.80 7.34 9.11
C VAL A 83 3.85 5.88 8.70
N HIS A 84 2.82 5.11 9.01
CA HIS A 84 2.69 3.71 8.62
C HIS A 84 2.75 3.51 7.10
N MET A 85 1.96 4.27 6.34
CA MET A 85 1.95 4.16 4.87
C MET A 85 3.32 4.44 4.26
N VAL A 86 4.04 5.45 4.76
CA VAL A 86 5.39 5.76 4.28
C VAL A 86 6.40 4.70 4.72
N SER A 87 6.33 4.22 5.96
CA SER A 87 7.17 3.13 6.46
C SER A 87 6.95 1.84 5.65
N LEU A 88 5.69 1.50 5.39
CA LEU A 88 5.32 0.35 4.56
C LEU A 88 5.87 0.47 3.13
N TYR A 89 5.75 1.65 2.53
CA TYR A 89 6.32 1.91 1.20
C TYR A 89 7.83 1.68 1.18
N LEU A 90 8.56 2.24 2.14
CA LEU A 90 10.02 2.10 2.22
C LEU A 90 10.44 0.66 2.52
N LEU A 91 9.69 -0.06 3.36
CA LEU A 91 9.93 -1.47 3.64
C LEU A 91 9.78 -2.34 2.38
N GLY A 92 8.72 -2.13 1.61
CA GLY A 92 8.49 -2.86 0.36
C GLY A 92 9.51 -2.50 -0.72
N TYR A 93 9.96 -1.25 -0.77
CA TYR A 93 11.06 -0.88 -1.65
C TYR A 93 12.38 -1.56 -1.27
N SER A 94 12.67 -1.68 0.03
CA SER A 94 13.82 -2.45 0.51
C SER A 94 13.73 -3.92 0.14
N LEU A 95 12.52 -4.49 0.26
CA LEU A 95 12.25 -5.87 -0.16
C LEU A 95 12.46 -6.03 -1.68
N TYR A 96 11.97 -5.09 -2.47
CA TYR A 96 12.19 -5.07 -3.91
C TYR A 96 13.67 -5.10 -4.27
N GLN A 97 14.50 -4.26 -3.65
CA GLN A 97 15.94 -4.26 -3.90
C GLN A 97 16.60 -5.61 -3.57
N CYS A 98 16.06 -6.33 -2.59
CA CYS A 98 16.58 -7.66 -2.22
C CYS A 98 16.16 -8.76 -3.19
N PHE A 99 14.98 -8.65 -3.82
CA PHE A 99 14.35 -9.69 -4.62
C PHE A 99 13.94 -9.19 -6.01
N GLU A 100 14.66 -8.24 -6.58
CA GLU A 100 14.28 -7.51 -7.82
C GLU A 100 13.95 -8.44 -8.98
N ASP A 101 14.83 -9.39 -9.29
CA ASP A 101 14.64 -10.29 -10.44
C ASP A 101 13.43 -11.21 -10.25
N ASP A 102 13.25 -11.75 -9.05
CA ASP A 102 12.14 -12.64 -8.72
C ASP A 102 10.80 -11.87 -8.72
N LEU A 103 10.76 -10.71 -8.07
CA LEU A 103 9.58 -9.85 -8.06
C LEU A 103 9.19 -9.38 -9.47
N ASN A 104 10.13 -8.90 -10.25
CA ASN A 104 9.84 -8.47 -11.63
C ASN A 104 9.32 -9.62 -12.48
N LYS A 105 9.90 -10.82 -12.37
CA LYS A 105 9.44 -12.00 -13.10
C LYS A 105 7.97 -12.30 -12.83
N TYR A 106 7.55 -12.45 -11.57
CA TYR A 106 6.17 -12.81 -11.23
C TYR A 106 5.22 -11.63 -11.41
N PHE A 107 5.67 -10.42 -11.12
CA PHE A 107 4.89 -9.22 -11.36
C PHE A 107 4.56 -9.03 -12.84
N MET A 108 5.52 -9.24 -13.72
CA MET A 108 5.31 -9.17 -15.16
C MET A 108 4.40 -10.30 -15.69
N GLN A 109 4.48 -11.49 -15.10
CA GLN A 109 3.55 -12.58 -15.43
C GLN A 109 2.12 -12.24 -15.02
N TYR A 110 1.95 -11.53 -13.90
CA TYR A 110 0.67 -11.12 -13.35
C TYR A 110 0.06 -9.93 -14.11
N ILE A 111 0.77 -8.83 -14.25
CA ILE A 111 0.24 -7.59 -14.86
C ILE A 111 0.34 -7.61 -16.39
N GLY A 112 1.44 -8.06 -16.94
CA GLY A 112 1.71 -8.03 -18.39
C GLY A 112 2.65 -6.90 -18.79
N LYS A 113 2.63 -6.57 -20.09
CA LYS A 113 3.44 -5.50 -20.68
C LYS A 113 2.54 -4.36 -21.17
N SER A 114 3.09 -3.16 -21.23
CA SER A 114 2.41 -2.00 -21.81
C SER A 114 2.10 -2.19 -23.29
N ASP A 115 1.20 -1.40 -23.87
CA ASP A 115 0.92 -1.35 -25.30
C ASP A 115 2.17 -1.06 -26.13
N ARG A 116 3.16 -0.40 -25.52
CA ARG A 116 4.45 -0.11 -26.15
C ARG A 116 5.48 -1.22 -25.96
N GLY A 117 5.12 -2.33 -25.31
CA GLY A 117 6.02 -3.42 -24.97
C GLY A 117 6.99 -3.09 -23.83
N GLU A 118 6.82 -1.95 -23.17
CA GLU A 118 7.62 -1.57 -22.01
C GLU A 118 7.20 -2.39 -20.78
N GLU A 119 8.18 -2.74 -19.98
CA GLU A 119 7.93 -3.45 -18.74
C GLU A 119 7.52 -2.45 -17.66
N TYR A 120 6.43 -2.77 -16.95
CA TYR A 120 6.00 -1.94 -15.83
C TYR A 120 6.87 -2.20 -14.61
N ASP A 121 7.28 -1.12 -13.99
CA ASP A 121 8.09 -1.16 -12.79
C ASP A 121 7.22 -1.51 -11.56
N PHE A 122 7.56 -2.60 -10.88
CA PHE A 122 6.95 -2.96 -9.60
C PHE A 122 6.94 -1.79 -8.62
N ARG A 123 8.01 -0.99 -8.59
CA ARG A 123 8.17 0.14 -7.66
C ARG A 123 7.07 1.18 -7.78
N TYR A 124 6.64 1.51 -9.01
CA TYR A 124 5.53 2.44 -9.22
C TYR A 124 4.21 1.87 -8.69
N THR A 125 3.92 0.62 -9.04
CA THR A 125 2.71 -0.06 -8.59
C THR A 125 2.70 -0.22 -7.06
N TRP A 126 3.84 -0.58 -6.49
CA TRP A 126 4.02 -0.67 -5.05
C TRP A 126 3.85 0.68 -4.34
N PHE A 127 4.40 1.74 -4.91
CA PHE A 127 4.23 3.10 -4.41
C PHE A 127 2.76 3.45 -4.23
N LEU A 128 1.95 3.30 -5.28
CA LEU A 128 0.52 3.58 -5.22
C LEU A 128 -0.20 2.64 -4.25
N THR A 129 0.12 1.36 -4.26
CA THR A 129 -0.50 0.38 -3.36
C THR A 129 -0.23 0.72 -1.91
N ALA A 130 1.03 0.91 -1.54
CA ALA A 130 1.44 1.17 -0.16
C ALA A 130 0.92 2.50 0.39
N LEU A 131 0.90 3.56 -0.44
CA LEU A 131 0.46 4.88 0.00
C LEU A 131 -1.07 5.05 0.01
N PHE A 132 -1.82 4.15 -0.62
CA PHE A 132 -3.28 4.29 -0.68
C PHE A 132 -4.05 3.18 0.05
N HIS A 133 -3.40 2.09 0.50
CA HIS A 133 -4.11 0.98 1.14
C HIS A 133 -4.88 1.38 2.40
N ASP A 134 -4.33 2.27 3.21
CA ASP A 134 -4.89 2.71 4.50
C ASP A 134 -5.47 4.14 4.46
N ILE A 135 -5.59 4.76 3.27
CA ILE A 135 -5.95 6.18 3.14
C ILE A 135 -7.32 6.53 3.73
N THR A 136 -8.22 5.57 3.82
CA THR A 136 -9.56 5.75 4.41
C THR A 136 -9.71 5.10 5.78
N SER A 137 -8.62 4.70 6.42
CA SER A 137 -8.64 4.02 7.73
C SER A 137 -9.23 4.87 8.85
N CYS A 138 -9.23 6.19 8.74
CA CYS A 138 -9.93 7.09 9.66
C CYS A 138 -11.45 6.86 9.70
N LYS A 139 -12.03 6.19 8.69
CA LYS A 139 -13.45 5.88 8.57
C LYS A 139 -13.82 4.46 9.01
N GLU A 140 -12.88 3.68 9.54
CA GLU A 140 -13.11 2.25 9.85
C GLU A 140 -14.21 2.03 10.90
N VAL A 141 -14.35 2.93 11.87
CA VAL A 141 -15.36 2.86 12.91
C VAL A 141 -16.44 3.89 12.67
N ILE A 142 -17.68 3.44 12.46
CA ILE A 142 -18.84 4.32 12.35
C ILE A 142 -19.24 4.76 13.76
N THR A 143 -18.83 5.96 14.13
CA THR A 143 -19.28 6.60 15.37
C THR A 143 -20.53 7.44 15.11
N LYS A 144 -21.26 7.84 16.16
CA LYS A 144 -22.39 8.76 16.03
C LYS A 144 -22.02 10.07 15.33
N HIS A 145 -20.74 10.44 15.38
CA HIS A 145 -20.24 11.68 14.78
C HIS A 145 -19.97 11.55 13.28
N ASN A 146 -19.58 10.36 12.80
CA ASN A 146 -19.28 10.09 11.38
C ASN A 146 -20.25 9.08 10.72
N GLU A 147 -21.40 8.81 11.34
CA GLU A 147 -22.40 7.84 10.83
C GLU A 147 -22.84 8.16 9.40
N ILE A 148 -23.11 9.45 9.11
CA ILE A 148 -23.54 9.91 7.78
C ILE A 148 -22.44 9.66 6.76
N GLU A 149 -21.19 10.00 7.09
CA GLU A 149 -20.03 9.84 6.19
C GLU A 149 -19.69 8.37 5.96
N GLY A 150 -19.76 7.53 7.01
CA GLY A 150 -19.55 6.10 6.88
C GLY A 150 -20.57 5.44 5.95
N LYS A 151 -21.87 5.74 6.12
CA LYS A 151 -22.93 5.24 5.25
C LYS A 151 -22.79 5.77 3.82
N GLN A 152 -22.44 7.04 3.64
CA GLN A 152 -22.20 7.62 2.32
C GLN A 152 -21.01 6.94 1.63
N SER A 153 -19.95 6.61 2.35
CA SER A 153 -18.81 5.88 1.79
C SER A 153 -19.20 4.50 1.28
N ILE A 154 -20.02 3.75 2.05
CA ILE A 154 -20.55 2.44 1.65
C ILE A 154 -21.47 2.57 0.44
N GLU A 155 -22.38 3.56 0.45
CA GLU A 155 -23.26 3.82 -0.69
C GLU A 155 -22.49 4.17 -1.96
N ASN A 156 -21.42 4.95 -1.85
CA ASN A 156 -20.56 5.30 -2.99
C ASN A 156 -19.89 4.06 -3.59
N VAL A 157 -19.41 3.13 -2.73
CA VAL A 157 -18.85 1.85 -3.21
C VAL A 157 -19.91 1.05 -3.96
N ILE A 158 -21.12 0.93 -3.41
CA ILE A 158 -22.20 0.12 -3.99
C ILE A 158 -22.71 0.72 -5.30
N LYS A 159 -22.81 2.06 -5.38
CA LYS A 159 -23.34 2.81 -6.53
C LYS A 159 -22.26 3.19 -7.54
N SER A 160 -21.00 2.82 -7.33
CA SER A 160 -19.90 3.21 -8.21
C SER A 160 -20.13 2.74 -9.64
N GLU A 161 -20.17 3.68 -10.58
CA GLU A 161 -20.28 3.40 -12.01
C GLU A 161 -19.02 2.71 -12.55
N LYS A 162 -17.86 3.10 -12.02
CA LYS A 162 -16.57 2.52 -12.40
C LYS A 162 -16.22 1.42 -11.42
N ASN A 163 -16.34 0.18 -11.89
CA ASN A 163 -16.16 -0.99 -11.05
C ASN A 163 -15.04 -1.89 -11.60
N ILE A 164 -14.09 -2.24 -10.75
CA ILE A 164 -12.96 -3.08 -11.13
C ILE A 164 -13.40 -4.46 -11.69
N TYR A 165 -14.51 -5.00 -11.18
CA TYR A 165 -15.02 -6.31 -11.58
C TYR A 165 -15.62 -6.35 -12.98
N ASP A 166 -16.05 -5.20 -13.49
CA ASP A 166 -16.65 -5.03 -14.81
C ASP A 166 -15.63 -4.50 -15.83
N TYR A 167 -14.40 -4.23 -15.37
CA TYR A 167 -13.34 -3.68 -16.20
C TYR A 167 -12.72 -4.75 -17.11
N LYS A 168 -12.56 -4.41 -18.39
CA LYS A 168 -11.86 -5.23 -19.36
C LYS A 168 -10.45 -4.73 -19.55
N LEU A 169 -9.46 -5.56 -19.22
CA LEU A 169 -8.06 -5.20 -19.36
C LEU A 169 -7.72 -4.86 -20.83
N GLN A 170 -7.02 -3.76 -21.01
CA GLN A 170 -6.52 -3.33 -22.33
C GLN A 170 -5.51 -4.33 -22.91
N SER A 171 -4.77 -5.00 -22.04
CA SER A 171 -3.85 -6.09 -22.42
C SER A 171 -4.53 -7.31 -23.02
N GLY A 172 -5.86 -7.36 -23.02
CA GLY A 172 -6.64 -8.53 -23.47
C GLY A 172 -6.59 -9.72 -22.50
N LYS A 173 -5.86 -9.63 -21.40
CA LYS A 173 -5.86 -10.64 -20.33
C LYS A 173 -7.19 -10.60 -19.59
N LYS A 174 -7.60 -11.77 -19.08
CA LYS A 174 -8.75 -11.84 -18.17
C LYS A 174 -8.30 -11.40 -16.78
N PHE A 175 -8.90 -10.34 -16.28
CA PHE A 175 -8.75 -9.98 -14.87
C PHE A 175 -9.55 -10.95 -14.00
N ILE A 176 -8.88 -11.50 -12.99
CA ILE A 176 -9.49 -12.39 -12.00
C ILE A 176 -9.23 -11.73 -10.64
N PRO A 177 -10.24 -11.07 -10.05
CA PRO A 177 -10.10 -10.45 -8.74
C PRO A 177 -9.86 -11.51 -7.66
N LYS A 178 -9.16 -11.15 -6.58
CA LYS A 178 -8.92 -12.07 -5.46
C LYS A 178 -10.24 -12.53 -4.82
N PHE A 179 -11.18 -11.61 -4.64
CA PHE A 179 -12.51 -11.93 -4.13
C PHE A 179 -13.59 -11.57 -5.15
N PRO A 180 -14.61 -12.43 -5.36
CA PRO A 180 -15.74 -12.09 -6.22
C PRO A 180 -16.51 -10.86 -5.72
N LYS A 181 -17.05 -10.04 -6.64
CA LYS A 181 -17.83 -8.83 -6.35
C LYS A 181 -18.90 -9.04 -5.28
N ASP A 182 -19.72 -10.09 -5.45
CA ASP A 182 -20.83 -10.36 -4.53
C ASP A 182 -20.35 -10.70 -3.11
N PHE A 183 -19.17 -11.33 -3.00
CA PHE A 183 -18.57 -11.59 -1.70
C PHE A 183 -18.12 -10.28 -1.05
N VAL A 184 -17.40 -9.42 -1.78
CA VAL A 184 -16.91 -8.13 -1.24
C VAL A 184 -18.07 -7.24 -0.80
N LEU A 185 -19.14 -7.14 -1.60
CA LEU A 185 -20.30 -6.34 -1.24
C LEU A 185 -21.05 -6.90 -0.03
N ARG A 186 -21.17 -8.22 0.08
CA ARG A 186 -21.75 -8.87 1.27
C ARG A 186 -20.90 -8.63 2.50
N TYR A 187 -19.60 -8.83 2.41
CA TYR A 187 -18.66 -8.58 3.51
C TYR A 187 -18.75 -7.13 4.01
N LEU A 188 -18.79 -6.17 3.09
CA LEU A 188 -18.95 -4.75 3.43
C LEU A 188 -20.23 -4.49 4.22
N LYS A 189 -21.37 -5.09 3.82
CA LYS A 189 -22.65 -4.98 4.53
C LYS A 189 -22.61 -5.64 5.91
N GLU A 190 -22.00 -6.82 6.03
CA GLU A 190 -21.82 -7.50 7.32
C GLU A 190 -20.96 -6.68 8.29
N ARG A 191 -20.01 -5.89 7.78
CA ARG A 191 -19.22 -4.94 8.57
C ARG A 191 -20.05 -3.73 9.00
N GLU A 192 -20.87 -3.20 8.10
CA GLU A 192 -21.79 -2.08 8.39
C GLU A 192 -22.78 -2.43 9.52
N GLU A 193 -23.33 -3.64 9.53
CA GLU A 193 -24.20 -4.14 10.59
C GLU A 193 -23.53 -4.15 11.98
N LYS A 194 -22.22 -4.08 12.03
CA LYS A 194 -21.38 -3.99 13.24
C LYS A 194 -20.85 -2.58 13.49
N ASP A 195 -21.44 -1.56 12.86
CA ASP A 195 -20.98 -0.16 12.90
C ASP A 195 -19.51 0.00 12.47
N ARG A 196 -19.09 -0.76 11.46
CA ARG A 196 -17.74 -0.69 10.93
C ARG A 196 -17.76 -0.56 9.40
N VAL A 197 -16.79 0.17 8.90
CA VAL A 197 -16.48 0.25 7.46
C VAL A 197 -15.19 -0.51 7.23
N ASP A 198 -15.14 -1.32 6.18
CA ASP A 198 -13.86 -1.88 5.76
C ASP A 198 -13.08 -0.83 4.98
N HIS A 199 -12.02 -0.31 5.59
CA HIS A 199 -11.22 0.75 5.00
C HIS A 199 -10.53 0.30 3.71
N GLY A 200 -10.10 -0.96 3.61
CA GLY A 200 -9.45 -1.49 2.41
C GLY A 200 -10.41 -1.48 1.22
N ILE A 201 -11.65 -1.95 1.41
CA ILE A 201 -12.66 -1.95 0.36
C ILE A 201 -12.94 -0.52 -0.10
N VAL A 202 -13.22 0.39 0.84
CA VAL A 202 -13.53 1.79 0.50
C VAL A 202 -12.34 2.49 -0.16
N ALA A 203 -11.12 2.28 0.37
CA ALA A 203 -9.90 2.86 -0.20
C ALA A 203 -9.66 2.39 -1.63
N GLY A 204 -9.77 1.09 -1.89
CA GLY A 204 -9.55 0.53 -3.22
C GLY A 204 -10.56 1.02 -4.25
N TYR A 205 -11.84 1.11 -3.89
CA TYR A 205 -12.85 1.68 -4.79
C TYR A 205 -12.63 3.17 -5.04
N ASN A 206 -12.34 3.97 -4.01
CA ASN A 206 -12.07 5.39 -4.15
C ASN A 206 -10.82 5.62 -4.99
N PHE A 207 -9.74 4.85 -4.74
CA PHE A 207 -8.53 4.88 -5.54
C PHE A 207 -8.85 4.63 -7.02
N PHE A 208 -9.54 3.52 -7.34
CA PHE A 208 -9.86 3.17 -8.72
C PHE A 208 -10.68 4.24 -9.43
N ASN A 209 -11.75 4.73 -8.79
CA ASN A 209 -12.61 5.77 -9.38
C ASN A 209 -11.84 7.07 -9.63
N SER A 210 -11.01 7.51 -8.68
CA SER A 210 -10.22 8.73 -8.81
C SER A 210 -9.16 8.59 -9.91
N MET A 211 -8.47 7.46 -9.96
CA MET A 211 -7.44 7.20 -11.00
C MET A 211 -8.07 7.08 -12.39
N CYS A 212 -9.26 6.48 -12.52
CA CYS A 212 -10.00 6.48 -13.78
C CYS A 212 -10.35 7.89 -14.24
N THR A 213 -10.83 8.74 -13.31
CA THR A 213 -11.17 10.12 -13.62
C THR A 213 -9.96 10.93 -14.06
N ILE A 214 -8.85 10.82 -13.34
CA ILE A 214 -7.58 11.45 -13.68
C ILE A 214 -7.10 10.99 -15.06
N PHE A 215 -7.16 9.69 -15.32
CA PHE A 215 -6.73 9.12 -16.59
C PHE A 215 -7.54 9.65 -17.78
N GLU A 216 -8.88 9.69 -17.65
CA GLU A 216 -9.76 10.23 -18.69
C GLU A 216 -9.52 11.72 -18.96
N GLN A 217 -9.29 12.50 -17.88
CA GLN A 217 -8.93 13.92 -18.03
C GLN A 217 -7.62 14.10 -18.78
N LYS A 218 -6.62 13.27 -18.46
CA LYS A 218 -5.30 13.31 -19.12
C LYS A 218 -5.38 12.92 -20.59
N LEU A 219 -6.12 11.88 -20.94
CA LEU A 219 -6.35 11.51 -22.34
C LEU A 219 -7.01 12.64 -23.11
N GLY A 220 -8.04 13.29 -22.53
CA GLY A 220 -8.71 14.43 -23.17
C GLY A 220 -7.77 15.64 -23.39
N GLU A 221 -6.85 15.92 -22.45
CA GLU A 221 -5.85 16.96 -22.60
C GLU A 221 -4.82 16.61 -23.70
N GLU A 222 -4.50 15.35 -23.88
CA GLU A 222 -3.53 14.88 -24.89
C GLU A 222 -4.04 14.95 -26.32
N GLU A 223 -5.33 14.75 -26.55
CA GLU A 223 -5.96 14.90 -27.88
C GLU A 223 -5.92 16.34 -28.39
N ILE A 224 -5.81 17.33 -27.51
CA ILE A 224 -5.79 18.77 -27.87
C ILE A 224 -4.38 19.25 -28.25
N ILE A 225 -3.31 18.54 -27.87
CA ILE A 225 -1.91 18.97 -28.09
C ILE A 225 -1.32 18.23 -29.30
N VAL A 226 -1.32 18.87 -30.45
CA VAL A 226 -0.89 18.28 -31.74
C VAL A 226 0.62 18.21 -31.89
N GLU A 227 1.41 19.00 -31.17
CA GLU A 227 2.88 19.00 -31.27
C GLU A 227 3.52 18.81 -29.89
N LYS A 228 3.98 17.60 -29.59
CA LYS A 228 4.72 17.27 -28.37
C LYS A 228 6.18 16.96 -28.69
N THR A 229 7.08 17.46 -27.84
CA THR A 229 8.48 17.06 -27.87
C THR A 229 8.63 15.59 -27.48
N ASP A 230 9.73 14.93 -27.85
CA ASP A 230 9.97 13.53 -27.47
C ASP A 230 9.98 13.33 -25.93
N LYS A 231 10.41 14.36 -25.18
CA LYS A 231 10.31 14.35 -23.71
C LYS A 231 8.88 14.35 -23.20
N GLU A 232 7.99 15.10 -23.83
CA GLU A 232 6.57 15.18 -23.48
C GLU A 232 5.84 13.90 -23.87
N ARG A 233 6.24 13.25 -24.99
CA ARG A 233 5.73 11.93 -25.37
C ARG A 233 6.10 10.83 -24.36
N MET A 234 7.28 10.91 -23.75
CA MET A 234 7.68 10.01 -22.67
C MET A 234 6.86 10.20 -21.38
N LEU A 235 6.13 11.32 -21.26
CA LEU A 235 5.26 11.68 -20.15
C LEU A 235 3.79 11.31 -20.41
N MET A 236 3.45 10.73 -21.56
CA MET A 236 2.08 10.37 -21.90
C MET A 236 1.60 9.18 -21.07
N TRP A 237 0.40 9.29 -20.56
CA TRP A 237 -0.27 8.19 -19.90
C TRP A 237 -0.60 7.09 -20.93
N ASP A 238 -0.07 5.92 -20.70
CA ASP A 238 -0.34 4.75 -21.51
C ASP A 238 -1.72 4.15 -21.14
N LYS A 239 -2.48 3.70 -22.12
CA LYS A 239 -3.80 3.08 -21.91
C LYS A 239 -3.74 1.88 -20.95
N THR A 240 -2.61 1.20 -20.88
CA THR A 240 -2.42 0.07 -19.97
C THR A 240 -2.22 0.47 -18.51
N TYR A 241 -2.01 1.77 -18.18
CA TYR A 241 -2.03 2.23 -16.80
C TYR A 241 -3.35 1.92 -16.09
N MET A 242 -4.45 1.91 -16.82
CA MET A 242 -5.75 1.51 -16.27
C MET A 242 -5.73 0.05 -15.79
N ASP A 243 -5.04 -0.85 -16.50
CA ASP A 243 -4.87 -2.23 -16.06
C ASP A 243 -4.15 -2.27 -14.70
N HIS A 244 -3.11 -1.43 -14.51
CA HIS A 244 -2.41 -1.35 -13.24
C HIS A 244 -3.29 -0.86 -12.10
N PHE A 245 -4.13 0.14 -12.36
CA PHE A 245 -5.05 0.65 -11.35
C PHE A 245 -6.06 -0.40 -10.90
N VAL A 246 -6.47 -1.30 -11.81
CA VAL A 246 -7.31 -2.45 -11.44
C VAL A 246 -6.59 -3.39 -10.48
N PHE A 247 -5.33 -3.75 -10.76
CA PHE A 247 -4.55 -4.64 -9.89
C PHE A 247 -4.22 -3.99 -8.54
N ILE A 248 -3.90 -2.70 -8.54
CA ILE A 248 -3.67 -1.93 -7.30
C ILE A 248 -4.95 -1.88 -6.45
N ALA A 249 -6.08 -1.56 -7.08
CA ALA A 249 -7.36 -1.51 -6.38
C ALA A 249 -7.76 -2.86 -5.80
N ASP A 250 -7.56 -3.96 -6.55
CA ASP A 250 -7.83 -5.33 -6.06
C ASP A 250 -6.94 -5.66 -4.85
N ALA A 251 -5.66 -5.31 -4.90
CA ALA A 251 -4.76 -5.49 -3.77
C ALA A 251 -5.23 -4.70 -2.54
N ILE A 252 -5.60 -3.42 -2.72
CA ILE A 252 -6.10 -2.57 -1.64
C ILE A 252 -7.45 -3.09 -1.10
N ILE A 253 -8.40 -3.48 -1.96
CA ILE A 253 -9.69 -4.05 -1.53
C ILE A 253 -9.48 -5.30 -0.69
N SER A 254 -8.54 -6.14 -1.09
CA SER A 254 -8.39 -7.48 -0.54
C SER A 254 -7.58 -7.53 0.77
N HIS A 255 -6.69 -6.55 1.01
CA HIS A 255 -5.67 -6.66 2.08
C HIS A 255 -6.25 -6.74 3.50
N ASN A 256 -7.43 -6.16 3.72
CA ASN A 256 -8.07 -6.11 5.05
C ASN A 256 -9.26 -7.09 5.20
N ILE A 257 -9.58 -7.87 4.17
CA ILE A 257 -10.64 -8.88 4.26
C ILE A 257 -10.15 -10.02 5.13
N TRP A 258 -10.83 -10.23 6.26
CA TRP A 258 -10.48 -11.26 7.22
C TRP A 258 -10.58 -12.65 6.62
N PHE A 259 -9.52 -13.41 6.80
CA PHE A 259 -9.41 -14.76 6.33
C PHE A 259 -9.91 -15.72 7.42
N ASP A 260 -10.99 -16.45 7.13
CA ASP A 260 -11.57 -17.49 7.96
C ASP A 260 -11.73 -18.78 7.12
N GLU A 261 -12.16 -19.86 7.74
CA GLU A 261 -12.38 -21.14 7.03
C GLU A 261 -13.29 -21.04 5.79
N LYS A 262 -14.26 -20.12 5.82
CA LYS A 262 -15.20 -19.92 4.71
C LYS A 262 -14.50 -19.21 3.55
N THR A 263 -13.69 -18.22 3.86
CA THR A 263 -12.89 -17.48 2.89
C THR A 263 -11.80 -18.37 2.29
N GLU A 264 -11.13 -19.19 3.10
CA GLU A 264 -10.13 -20.16 2.65
C GLU A 264 -10.71 -21.17 1.65
N LYS A 265 -11.88 -21.73 1.94
CA LYS A 265 -12.57 -22.65 1.04
C LYS A 265 -12.93 -22.00 -0.30
N MET A 266 -13.13 -20.69 -0.32
CA MET A 266 -13.52 -19.96 -1.53
C MET A 266 -12.34 -19.56 -2.40
N VAL A 267 -11.25 -19.04 -1.80
CA VAL A 267 -10.14 -18.42 -2.55
C VAL A 267 -8.78 -19.08 -2.34
N GLY A 268 -8.68 -20.06 -1.44
CA GLY A 268 -7.43 -20.71 -1.07
C GLY A 268 -6.43 -19.78 -0.36
N LYS A 269 -5.33 -20.34 0.11
CA LYS A 269 -4.23 -19.54 0.68
C LYS A 269 -3.58 -18.65 -0.39
N TRP A 270 -3.12 -17.50 0.01
CA TRP A 270 -2.46 -16.56 -0.90
C TRP A 270 -1.09 -17.05 -1.30
N ALA A 271 -0.87 -17.19 -2.59
CA ALA A 271 0.40 -17.58 -3.17
C ALA A 271 1.10 -16.39 -3.82
N TYR A 272 2.38 -16.27 -3.57
CA TYR A 272 3.22 -15.23 -4.13
C TYR A 272 3.22 -15.23 -5.67
N GLU A 273 3.30 -16.40 -6.28
CA GLU A 273 3.35 -16.55 -7.74
C GLU A 273 2.03 -16.18 -8.43
N GLU A 274 0.90 -16.33 -7.72
CA GLU A 274 -0.43 -16.06 -8.28
C GLU A 274 -0.76 -14.57 -8.28
N ASN A 275 -0.37 -13.86 -7.20
CA ASN A 275 -0.62 -12.42 -7.03
C ASN A 275 0.44 -11.81 -6.12
N PRO A 276 1.62 -11.49 -6.67
CA PRO A 276 2.74 -10.97 -5.88
C PRO A 276 2.43 -9.63 -5.19
N LEU A 277 1.60 -8.79 -5.79
CA LEU A 277 1.27 -7.49 -5.22
C LEU A 277 0.44 -7.63 -3.93
N ASN A 278 -0.63 -8.44 -3.97
CA ASN A 278 -1.45 -8.71 -2.79
C ASN A 278 -0.64 -9.42 -1.71
N PHE A 279 0.14 -10.43 -2.13
CA PHE A 279 0.98 -11.18 -1.20
C PHE A 279 1.93 -10.25 -0.44
N ILE A 280 2.66 -9.39 -1.17
CA ILE A 280 3.61 -8.45 -0.58
C ILE A 280 2.90 -7.42 0.30
N LEU A 281 1.74 -6.89 -0.12
CA LEU A 281 0.99 -5.94 0.69
C LEU A 281 0.58 -6.57 2.04
N CYS A 282 -0.02 -7.73 2.04
CA CYS A 282 -0.48 -8.41 3.26
C CYS A 282 0.69 -8.82 4.15
N LEU A 283 1.78 -9.34 3.56
CA LEU A 283 2.99 -9.67 4.29
C LEU A 283 3.56 -8.44 5.00
N LEU A 284 3.77 -7.36 4.25
CA LEU A 284 4.44 -6.17 4.76
C LEU A 284 3.57 -5.36 5.71
N ASP A 285 2.25 -5.24 5.48
CA ASP A 285 1.33 -4.59 6.43
C ASP A 285 1.31 -5.33 7.78
N THR A 286 1.49 -6.65 7.76
CA THR A 286 1.55 -7.45 8.99
C THR A 286 2.87 -7.27 9.74
N ILE A 287 4.01 -7.22 9.03
CA ILE A 287 5.33 -7.12 9.67
C ILE A 287 5.77 -5.68 9.96
N GLU A 288 5.13 -4.67 9.35
CA GLU A 288 5.44 -3.27 9.58
C GLU A 288 5.19 -2.90 11.05
N PRO A 289 6.22 -2.42 11.78
CA PRO A 289 6.12 -2.33 13.22
C PRO A 289 5.49 -1.03 13.74
N ILE A 290 5.59 0.09 13.01
CA ILE A 290 5.19 1.41 13.53
C ILE A 290 3.72 1.42 13.95
N LYS A 291 2.83 0.95 13.09
CA LYS A 291 1.39 0.85 13.38
C LYS A 291 1.12 0.07 14.66
N ARG A 292 1.88 -0.99 14.90
CA ARG A 292 1.66 -1.89 16.04
C ARG A 292 2.19 -1.34 17.36
N PHE A 293 3.34 -0.68 17.33
CA PHE A 293 3.98 -0.19 18.55
C PHE A 293 3.59 1.24 18.92
N CYS A 294 3.26 2.09 17.96
CA CYS A 294 3.03 3.51 18.19
C CYS A 294 1.56 3.97 18.03
N GLU A 295 0.61 3.10 17.68
CA GLU A 295 -0.81 3.47 17.47
C GLU A 295 -1.49 4.02 18.74
N ASP A 296 -1.09 3.56 19.91
CA ASP A 296 -1.60 4.08 21.17
C ASP A 296 -0.81 5.32 21.60
N LYS A 297 -1.52 6.44 21.86
CA LYS A 297 -0.93 7.68 22.41
C LYS A 297 -0.18 7.47 23.73
N ARG A 298 -0.37 6.31 24.38
CA ARG A 298 0.36 5.91 25.58
C ARG A 298 1.67 5.19 25.29
N SER A 299 1.98 4.95 24.02
CA SER A 299 3.27 4.35 23.67
C SER A 299 4.41 5.25 24.13
N THR A 300 5.40 4.66 24.77
CA THR A 300 6.63 5.34 25.22
C THR A 300 7.68 5.39 24.12
N LEU A 301 7.53 4.58 23.07
CA LEU A 301 8.49 4.47 21.99
C LEU A 301 8.19 5.50 20.88
N LYS A 302 9.23 6.17 20.43
CA LYS A 302 9.19 7.00 19.21
C LYS A 302 9.32 6.16 17.96
N TYR A 303 8.90 6.69 16.82
CA TYR A 303 8.96 5.98 15.53
C TYR A 303 10.37 5.50 15.18
N ASN A 304 11.37 6.36 15.32
CA ASN A 304 12.76 6.01 15.06
C ASN A 304 13.28 4.93 16.04
N GLU A 305 12.88 4.97 17.31
CA GLU A 305 13.26 3.96 18.30
C GLU A 305 12.72 2.58 17.93
N VAL A 306 11.48 2.49 17.44
CA VAL A 306 10.92 1.23 16.94
C VAL A 306 11.74 0.72 15.76
N LEU A 307 12.05 1.58 14.78
CA LEU A 307 12.79 1.21 13.58
C LEU A 307 14.26 0.85 13.85
N GLU A 308 14.88 1.44 14.87
CA GLU A 308 16.25 1.13 15.28
C GLU A 308 16.37 -0.23 15.98
N ASN A 309 15.30 -0.68 16.59
CA ASN A 309 15.29 -1.90 17.42
C ASN A 309 14.70 -3.12 16.70
N ILE A 310 14.25 -2.95 15.45
CA ILE A 310 13.74 -4.03 14.60
C ILE A 310 14.55 -4.07 13.30
N SER A 311 14.94 -5.27 12.89
CA SER A 311 15.67 -5.51 11.65
C SER A 311 14.93 -6.48 10.77
N VAL A 312 14.83 -6.17 9.47
CA VAL A 312 14.33 -7.08 8.44
C VAL A 312 15.42 -7.23 7.40
N ILE A 313 15.90 -8.44 7.22
CA ILE A 313 17.01 -8.75 6.31
C ILE A 313 16.62 -9.88 5.36
N LYS A 314 17.19 -9.85 4.16
CA LYS A 314 17.18 -11.01 3.27
C LYS A 314 18.12 -12.07 3.87
N ASP A 315 17.59 -13.27 4.10
CA ASP A 315 18.38 -14.39 4.61
C ASP A 315 18.81 -15.32 3.46
N ASP A 316 17.90 -15.56 2.49
CA ASP A 316 18.15 -16.40 1.32
C ASP A 316 17.14 -16.06 0.20
N GLU A 317 17.08 -16.87 -0.87
CA GLU A 317 16.04 -16.77 -1.89
C GLU A 317 14.66 -16.97 -1.26
N ARG A 318 13.78 -15.97 -1.46
CA ARG A 318 12.42 -15.92 -0.89
C ARG A 318 12.35 -16.15 0.61
N LYS A 319 13.35 -15.65 1.31
CA LYS A 319 13.49 -15.82 2.75
C LYS A 319 13.91 -14.51 3.40
N ILE A 320 13.17 -14.07 4.39
CA ILE A 320 13.52 -12.93 5.22
C ILE A 320 13.62 -13.34 6.69
N LYS A 321 14.53 -12.71 7.39
CA LYS A 321 14.65 -12.80 8.84
C LYS A 321 14.24 -11.47 9.45
N ILE A 322 13.28 -11.53 10.37
CA ILE A 322 12.86 -10.41 11.20
C ILE A 322 13.44 -10.62 12.57
N SER A 323 14.23 -9.70 13.07
CA SER A 323 14.80 -9.76 14.41
C SER A 323 14.54 -8.49 15.18
N TRP A 324 14.53 -8.61 16.50
CA TRP A 324 14.29 -7.51 17.45
C TRP A 324 15.26 -7.62 18.61
N ASN A 325 15.44 -6.53 19.31
CA ASN A 325 16.23 -6.52 20.54
C ASN A 325 15.34 -6.45 21.80
N ASP A 326 15.95 -6.58 22.95
CA ASP A 326 15.28 -6.58 24.25
C ASP A 326 14.56 -5.25 24.56
N VAL A 327 14.91 -4.14 23.92
CA VAL A 327 14.26 -2.85 24.13
C VAL A 327 12.80 -2.94 23.73
N ILE A 328 12.50 -3.42 22.51
CA ILE A 328 11.12 -3.59 22.02
C ILE A 328 10.34 -4.54 22.93
N ARG A 329 10.94 -5.69 23.26
CA ARG A 329 10.30 -6.69 24.10
C ARG A 329 9.97 -6.16 25.50
N ASN A 330 10.89 -5.44 26.13
CA ASN A 330 10.75 -5.00 27.52
C ASN A 330 9.89 -3.73 27.67
N CYS A 331 9.91 -2.83 26.67
CA CYS A 331 9.13 -1.60 26.72
C CYS A 331 7.65 -1.82 26.44
N GLU A 332 7.28 -2.74 25.54
CA GLU A 332 5.92 -2.90 25.03
C GLU A 332 5.56 -4.39 24.88
N LEU A 333 5.71 -5.20 25.95
CA LEU A 333 5.59 -6.66 25.91
C LEU A 333 4.29 -7.16 25.26
N GLU A 334 3.14 -6.62 25.63
CA GLU A 334 1.84 -7.04 25.08
C GLU A 334 1.73 -6.74 23.57
N LYS A 335 2.24 -5.59 23.14
CA LYS A 335 2.23 -5.20 21.72
C LYS A 335 3.22 -6.06 20.93
N TRP A 336 4.38 -6.36 21.52
CA TRP A 336 5.37 -7.24 20.93
C TRP A 336 4.83 -8.67 20.75
N GLU A 337 4.19 -9.25 21.77
CA GLU A 337 3.58 -10.57 21.67
C GLU A 337 2.49 -10.60 20.60
N ARG A 338 1.59 -9.60 20.59
CA ARG A 338 0.53 -9.49 19.57
C ARG A 338 1.11 -9.35 18.16
N TRP A 339 2.14 -8.52 17.98
CA TRP A 339 2.80 -8.34 16.69
C TRP A 339 3.44 -9.64 16.20
N LYS A 340 4.19 -10.30 17.05
CA LYS A 340 4.80 -11.60 16.79
C LYS A 340 3.76 -12.67 16.43
N ASP A 341 2.68 -12.76 17.20
CA ASP A 341 1.61 -13.71 16.96
C ASP A 341 0.86 -13.44 15.63
N ASN A 342 0.69 -12.18 15.25
CA ASN A 342 0.11 -11.85 13.95
C ASN A 342 1.01 -12.28 12.79
N ILE A 343 2.33 -12.14 12.95
CA ILE A 343 3.29 -12.61 11.94
C ILE A 343 3.26 -14.13 11.85
N LYS A 344 3.19 -14.83 12.98
CA LYS A 344 3.11 -16.30 13.01
C LYS A 344 1.86 -16.82 12.31
N LYS A 345 0.74 -16.14 12.44
CA LYS A 345 -0.53 -16.50 11.79
C LYS A 345 -0.56 -16.26 10.28
N LEU A 346 0.50 -15.69 9.69
CA LEU A 346 0.56 -15.57 8.23
C LEU A 346 0.49 -16.92 7.52
N ASP A 347 1.02 -17.99 8.13
CA ASP A 347 0.94 -19.34 7.58
C ASP A 347 -0.48 -19.93 7.53
N GLU A 348 -1.43 -19.38 8.32
CA GLU A 348 -2.82 -19.83 8.31
C GLU A 348 -3.52 -19.46 6.98
N TRP A 349 -3.16 -18.33 6.36
CA TRP A 349 -3.85 -17.79 5.19
C TRP A 349 -2.96 -17.41 3.99
N MET A 350 -1.64 -17.52 4.16
CA MET A 350 -0.65 -17.35 3.08
C MET A 350 0.13 -18.65 2.89
N LYS A 351 0.61 -18.88 1.68
CA LYS A 351 1.57 -19.98 1.41
C LYS A 351 2.98 -19.51 1.84
N ILE A 352 3.20 -19.51 3.14
CA ILE A 352 4.44 -19.08 3.78
C ILE A 352 4.75 -20.00 4.95
N ASP A 353 6.02 -20.33 5.14
CA ASP A 353 6.49 -21.04 6.31
C ASP A 353 7.05 -20.03 7.32
N VAL A 354 6.67 -20.17 8.58
CA VAL A 354 7.16 -19.31 9.68
C VAL A 354 7.94 -20.15 10.68
N GLU A 355 9.21 -19.79 10.86
CA GLU A 355 10.12 -20.42 11.85
C GLU A 355 10.40 -19.41 12.97
N GLU A 356 10.24 -19.82 14.24
CA GLU A 356 10.48 -18.99 15.42
C GLU A 356 11.80 -19.34 16.10
N GLY A 357 12.66 -18.33 16.31
CA GLY A 357 13.83 -18.40 17.19
C GLY A 357 13.61 -17.60 18.47
N SER A 358 14.65 -17.46 19.29
CA SER A 358 14.60 -16.73 20.57
C SER A 358 14.33 -15.22 20.40
N ASP A 359 14.90 -14.64 19.36
CA ASP A 359 14.93 -13.20 19.10
C ASP A 359 14.69 -12.85 17.62
N PHE A 360 14.13 -13.81 16.87
CA PHE A 360 13.81 -13.63 15.45
C PHE A 360 12.66 -14.52 14.98
N LEU A 361 12.09 -14.13 13.86
CA LEU A 361 11.24 -14.96 13.00
C LEU A 361 11.87 -15.06 11.62
N ILE A 362 11.72 -16.22 11.00
CA ILE A 362 12.10 -16.44 9.60
C ILE A 362 10.81 -16.71 8.82
N LEU A 363 10.62 -16.00 7.73
CA LEU A 363 9.51 -16.17 6.81
C LEU A 363 10.06 -16.66 5.47
N ARG A 364 9.49 -17.75 4.94
CA ARG A 364 9.87 -18.35 3.66
C ARG A 364 8.64 -18.58 2.80
N TRP A 365 8.68 -18.16 1.52
CA TRP A 365 7.58 -18.33 0.56
C TRP A 365 8.04 -18.82 -0.81
#